data_8cfb02a19bfe4c214ff9b462bfc7980d
#
_entry.id   8cfb02a19bfe4c214ff9b462bfc7980d
#
_cell.length_a   1.000
_cell.length_b   1.000
_cell.length_c   1.000
_cell.angle_alpha   90.00
_cell.angle_beta   90.00
_cell.angle_gamma   90.00
#
_symmetry.space_group_name_H-M   'P 1'
#
loop_
_entity.id
_entity.type
_entity.pdbx_description
1 polymer ?
#
loop_
_entity_poly.entity_id
_entity_poly.type
_entity_poly.pdbx_seq_one_letter_code
_entity_poly.pdbx_strand_id
1 'polypeptide(L)'
;MSMRRPRHNMGRAHWIGVEALGMPGQRTFRLLAYSDTLSAQMWLEKEQLQMLAQAIARMLAEIDMERGLEQPFDLKKTEPAPAIPKPPDFPAEPDVDIRVTKLGLLYDPDRDLIAVEAYDAESEEEPPTLRCLTTRDQMEALQTNTLEVIMAGRPRCPFCGTPLSTQGMPHFCPPMNGHQKLDEA
;
A
#
# COMPACT_ATOMS: atom_id res chain seq x y z
N MET A 1 -7.31 16.55 20.92
CA MET A 1 -7.54 15.10 21.15
C MET A 1 -6.23 14.50 21.66
N SER A 2 -6.23 13.89 22.85
CA SER A 2 -5.02 13.26 23.39
C SER A 2 -4.73 12.01 22.57
N MET A 3 -3.68 12.05 21.73
CA MET A 3 -3.24 10.85 21.00
C MET A 3 -2.79 9.79 22.01
N ARG A 4 -3.47 8.65 22.01
CA ARG A 4 -3.06 7.52 22.85
C ARG A 4 -1.65 7.08 22.46
N ARG A 5 -0.84 6.72 23.46
CA ARG A 5 0.58 6.38 23.26
C ARG A 5 0.66 4.99 22.59
N PRO A 6 1.32 4.83 21.43
CA PRO A 6 1.46 3.53 20.78
C PRO A 6 2.34 2.57 21.62
N ARG A 7 2.19 1.25 21.42
CA ARG A 7 3.11 0.26 22.02
C ARG A 7 4.54 0.47 21.52
N HIS A 8 4.69 0.63 20.20
CA HIS A 8 5.94 0.90 19.53
C HIS A 8 5.87 2.24 18.81
N ASN A 9 6.70 3.17 19.23
CA ASN A 9 6.81 4.47 18.59
C ASN A 9 8.13 4.54 17.81
N MET A 10 8.04 4.39 16.52
CA MET A 10 9.20 4.44 15.62
C MET A 10 9.79 5.84 15.48
N GLY A 11 8.99 6.89 15.78
CA GLY A 11 9.37 8.26 15.44
C GLY A 11 9.29 8.48 13.93
N ARG A 12 10.21 9.29 13.39
CA ARG A 12 10.26 9.58 11.95
C ARG A 12 10.89 8.42 11.20
N ALA A 13 10.15 7.88 10.25
CA ALA A 13 10.67 6.84 9.36
C ALA A 13 11.69 7.44 8.37
N HIS A 14 12.82 6.78 8.20
CA HIS A 14 13.75 7.08 7.12
C HIS A 14 13.25 6.51 5.80
N TRP A 15 12.56 5.41 5.88
CA TRP A 15 12.00 4.73 4.73
C TRP A 15 10.72 3.98 5.11
N ILE A 16 9.78 3.95 4.17
CA ILE A 16 8.56 3.15 4.23
C ILE A 16 8.22 2.66 2.82
N GLY A 17 7.81 1.41 2.69
CA GLY A 17 7.46 0.83 1.40
C GLY A 17 6.72 -0.49 1.51
N VAL A 18 6.20 -0.97 0.39
CA VAL A 18 5.42 -2.21 0.29
C VAL A 18 6.14 -3.22 -0.57
N GLU A 19 6.09 -4.48 -0.16
CA GLU A 19 6.56 -5.62 -0.93
C GLU A 19 5.48 -6.70 -1.05
N ALA A 20 5.54 -7.46 -2.14
CA ALA A 20 4.77 -8.67 -2.32
C ALA A 20 5.71 -9.88 -2.34
N LEU A 21 5.40 -10.88 -1.55
CA LEU A 21 6.13 -12.14 -1.49
C LEU A 21 5.30 -13.26 -2.13
N GLY A 22 5.95 -14.14 -2.86
CA GLY A 22 5.30 -15.27 -3.52
C GLY A 22 4.91 -15.01 -4.96
N MET A 23 4.31 -16.02 -5.60
CA MET A 23 3.95 -15.99 -7.01
C MET A 23 2.60 -15.31 -7.24
N PRO A 24 2.35 -14.73 -8.42
CA PRO A 24 1.06 -14.15 -8.75
C PRO A 24 -0.11 -15.09 -8.47
N GLY A 25 -1.04 -14.67 -7.60
CA GLY A 25 -2.18 -15.46 -7.15
C GLY A 25 -2.01 -16.15 -5.80
N GLN A 26 -0.80 -16.16 -5.25
CA GLN A 26 -0.47 -16.68 -3.91
C GLN A 26 0.49 -15.70 -3.22
N ARG A 27 0.22 -14.40 -3.36
CA ARG A 27 1.07 -13.37 -2.78
C ARG A 27 0.61 -13.01 -1.39
N THR A 28 1.57 -12.87 -0.51
CA THR A 28 1.46 -12.18 0.77
C THR A 28 2.04 -10.78 0.63
N PHE A 29 1.46 -9.83 1.29
CA PHE A 29 1.92 -8.45 1.21
C PHE A 29 2.44 -7.99 2.57
N ARG A 30 3.46 -7.15 2.55
CA ARG A 30 3.99 -6.53 3.75
C ARG A 30 4.30 -5.07 3.52
N LEU A 31 3.92 -4.25 4.48
CA LEU A 31 4.38 -2.87 4.63
C LEU A 31 5.60 -2.89 5.53
N LEU A 32 6.67 -2.32 5.07
CA LEU A 32 7.94 -2.23 5.79
C LEU A 32 8.21 -0.79 6.16
N ALA A 33 8.72 -0.56 7.35
CA ALA A 33 9.16 0.75 7.80
C ALA A 33 10.47 0.63 8.58
N TYR A 34 11.30 1.66 8.46
CA TYR A 34 12.63 1.68 9.05
C TYR A 34 12.96 3.08 9.58
N SER A 35 13.57 3.14 10.75
CA SER A 35 14.12 4.35 11.37
C SER A 35 15.47 4.05 12.01
N ASP A 36 16.12 5.04 12.63
CA ASP A 36 17.38 4.83 13.36
C ASP A 36 17.23 3.90 14.56
N THR A 37 16.02 3.76 15.08
CA THR A 37 15.78 3.09 16.36
C THR A 37 14.95 1.82 16.24
N LEU A 38 14.27 1.62 15.10
CA LEU A 38 13.29 0.55 14.99
C LEU A 38 13.07 0.15 13.53
N SER A 39 12.96 -1.15 13.30
CA SER A 39 12.50 -1.75 12.06
C SER A 39 11.15 -2.45 12.29
N ALA A 40 10.26 -2.33 11.33
CA ALA A 40 8.93 -2.93 11.44
C ALA A 40 8.48 -3.59 10.14
N GLN A 41 7.87 -4.75 10.30
CA GLN A 41 7.21 -5.52 9.26
C GLN A 41 5.74 -5.71 9.63
N MET A 42 4.86 -5.32 8.74
CA MET A 42 3.41 -5.32 8.93
C MET A 42 2.77 -6.13 7.81
N TRP A 43 2.21 -7.29 8.13
CA TRP A 43 1.54 -8.15 7.16
C TRP A 43 0.13 -7.66 6.87
N LEU A 44 -0.21 -7.58 5.60
CA LEU A 44 -1.44 -7.00 5.08
C LEU A 44 -2.08 -7.89 4.03
N GLU A 45 -3.40 -7.82 3.94
CA GLU A 45 -4.15 -8.38 2.83
C GLU A 45 -4.19 -7.37 1.65
N LYS A 46 -4.45 -7.87 0.45
CA LYS A 46 -4.48 -7.03 -0.76
C LYS A 46 -5.49 -5.89 -0.68
N GLU A 47 -6.64 -6.17 -0.10
CA GLU A 47 -7.73 -5.22 0.09
C GLU A 47 -7.32 -4.09 1.03
N GLN A 48 -6.56 -4.40 2.08
CA GLN A 48 -6.02 -3.40 3.01
C GLN A 48 -5.02 -2.47 2.31
N LEU A 49 -4.18 -3.01 1.42
CA LEU A 49 -3.28 -2.20 0.60
C LEU A 49 -4.03 -1.28 -0.36
N GLN A 50 -5.10 -1.76 -0.99
CA GLN A 50 -5.94 -0.94 -1.85
C GLN A 50 -6.58 0.21 -1.09
N MET A 51 -7.11 -0.07 0.11
CA MET A 51 -7.67 0.95 0.98
C MET A 51 -6.61 1.96 1.45
N LEU A 52 -5.40 1.49 1.77
CA LEU A 52 -4.28 2.35 2.14
C LEU A 52 -3.93 3.33 1.02
N ALA A 53 -3.74 2.85 -0.21
CA ALA A 53 -3.43 3.71 -1.36
C ALA A 53 -4.52 4.78 -1.60
N GLN A 54 -5.81 4.40 -1.46
CA GLN A 54 -6.93 5.33 -1.58
C GLN A 54 -6.99 6.34 -0.43
N ALA A 55 -6.69 5.91 0.79
CA ALA A 55 -6.66 6.79 1.96
C ALA A 55 -5.53 7.82 1.86
N ILE A 56 -4.34 7.39 1.39
CA ILE A 56 -3.23 8.29 1.13
C ILE A 56 -3.61 9.34 0.09
N ALA A 57 -4.18 8.92 -1.06
CA ALA A 57 -4.58 9.84 -2.12
C ALA A 57 -5.56 10.91 -1.62
N ARG A 58 -6.56 10.50 -0.84
CA ARG A 58 -7.54 11.42 -0.25
C ARG A 58 -6.88 12.41 0.71
N MET A 59 -6.07 11.92 1.63
CA MET A 59 -5.38 12.75 2.61
C MET A 59 -4.46 13.78 1.96
N LEU A 60 -3.68 13.37 0.95
CA LEU A 60 -2.80 14.28 0.21
C LEU A 60 -3.60 15.36 -0.51
N ALA A 61 -4.73 15.00 -1.13
CA ALA A 61 -5.62 15.96 -1.79
C ALA A 61 -6.25 16.95 -0.78
N GLU A 62 -6.66 16.49 0.40
CA GLU A 62 -7.19 17.35 1.46
C GLU A 62 -6.13 18.33 1.96
N ILE A 63 -4.90 17.88 2.20
CA ILE A 63 -3.75 18.73 2.58
C ILE A 63 -3.48 19.79 1.51
N ASP A 64 -3.55 19.45 0.22
CA ASP A 64 -3.34 20.40 -0.87
C ASP A 64 -4.42 21.47 -0.93
N MET A 65 -5.67 21.08 -0.75
CA MET A 65 -6.80 22.00 -0.70
C MET A 65 -6.68 22.99 0.48
N GLU A 66 -6.32 22.49 1.67
CA GLU A 66 -6.14 23.34 2.85
C GLU A 66 -4.99 24.35 2.68
N ARG A 67 -3.95 23.97 1.93
CA ARG A 67 -2.80 24.84 1.64
C ARG A 67 -3.02 25.81 0.49
N GLY A 68 -4.20 25.78 -0.14
CA GLY A 68 -4.50 26.63 -1.29
C GLY A 68 -3.64 26.35 -2.52
N LEU A 69 -3.09 25.15 -2.62
CA LEU A 69 -2.40 24.69 -3.81
C LEU A 69 -3.47 24.38 -4.87
N GLU A 70 -3.66 25.32 -5.81
CA GLU A 70 -4.73 25.29 -6.82
C GLU A 70 -4.63 24.17 -7.86
N GLN A 71 -3.76 23.22 -7.70
CA GLN A 71 -3.72 22.06 -8.57
C GLN A 71 -4.21 20.83 -7.81
N PRO A 72 -5.48 20.44 -8.01
CA PRO A 72 -5.88 19.11 -7.60
C PRO A 72 -4.90 18.12 -8.24
N PHE A 73 -4.46 17.16 -7.46
CA PHE A 73 -3.60 16.06 -7.90
C PHE A 73 -4.09 15.54 -9.27
N ASP A 74 -3.43 15.99 -10.34
CA ASP A 74 -3.76 15.57 -11.70
C ASP A 74 -3.15 14.20 -11.93
N LEU A 75 -3.99 13.16 -11.87
CA LEU A 75 -3.63 11.78 -12.22
C LEU A 75 -2.92 11.66 -13.59
N LYS A 76 -2.97 12.71 -14.41
CA LYS A 76 -2.34 12.77 -15.73
C LYS A 76 -0.93 13.41 -15.73
N LYS A 77 -0.52 14.05 -14.65
CA LYS A 77 0.79 14.71 -14.52
C LYS A 77 1.75 13.94 -13.62
N THR A 78 1.54 12.67 -13.46
CA THR A 78 2.46 11.85 -12.68
C THR A 78 3.74 11.65 -13.50
N GLU A 79 4.70 12.57 -13.36
CA GLU A 79 6.08 12.11 -13.39
C GLU A 79 6.12 10.97 -12.35
N PRO A 80 6.62 9.79 -12.72
CA PRO A 80 6.69 8.69 -11.76
C PRO A 80 7.38 9.22 -10.50
N ALA A 81 6.69 9.13 -9.36
CA ALA A 81 7.29 9.50 -8.08
C ALA A 81 8.68 8.86 -8.02
N PRO A 82 9.72 9.58 -7.59
CA PRO A 82 11.07 9.07 -7.61
C PRO A 82 11.07 7.69 -6.95
N ALA A 83 11.63 6.70 -7.65
CA ALA A 83 11.68 5.33 -7.17
C ALA A 83 12.14 5.33 -5.72
N ILE A 84 11.32 4.74 -4.85
CA ILE A 84 11.70 4.61 -3.43
C ILE A 84 13.01 3.81 -3.42
N PRO A 85 14.13 4.38 -2.98
CA PRO A 85 15.37 3.64 -2.95
C PRO A 85 15.15 2.38 -2.10
N LYS A 86 15.48 1.22 -2.67
CA LYS A 86 15.37 -0.04 -1.96
C LYS A 86 16.12 0.09 -0.63
N PRO A 87 15.53 -0.25 0.52
CA PRO A 87 16.21 -0.07 1.78
C PRO A 87 17.53 -0.83 1.76
N PRO A 88 18.57 -0.25 2.35
CA PRO A 88 19.75 -1.04 2.66
C PRO A 88 19.27 -2.20 3.53
N ASP A 89 19.67 -3.41 3.22
CA ASP A 89 19.30 -4.69 3.82
C ASP A 89 18.33 -4.60 5.00
N PHE A 90 17.03 -4.69 4.70
CA PHE A 90 16.02 -4.75 5.75
C PHE A 90 16.33 -5.97 6.62
N PRO A 91 16.38 -5.84 7.96
CA PRO A 91 16.80 -6.95 8.83
C PRO A 91 15.89 -8.17 8.65
N ALA A 92 16.49 -9.34 8.64
CA ALA A 92 15.77 -10.62 8.52
C ALA A 92 14.81 -10.82 9.72
N GLU A 93 15.18 -10.30 10.87
CA GLU A 93 14.37 -10.27 12.08
C GLU A 93 14.09 -8.81 12.44
N PRO A 94 12.92 -8.26 12.08
CA PRO A 94 12.53 -6.90 12.42
C PRO A 94 12.20 -6.80 13.92
N ASP A 95 12.38 -5.61 14.51
CA ASP A 95 12.05 -5.36 15.91
C ASP A 95 10.54 -5.49 16.17
N VAL A 96 9.73 -5.20 15.17
CA VAL A 96 8.25 -5.35 15.21
C VAL A 96 7.81 -6.17 14.01
N ASP A 97 7.16 -7.29 14.26
CA ASP A 97 6.54 -8.15 13.25
C ASP A 97 5.08 -8.40 13.65
N ILE A 98 4.14 -7.80 12.92
CA ILE A 98 2.72 -7.86 13.27
C ILE A 98 1.83 -8.15 12.06
N ARG A 99 0.71 -8.83 12.31
CA ARG A 99 -0.37 -8.95 11.36
C ARG A 99 -1.38 -7.83 11.59
N VAL A 100 -1.54 -6.97 10.60
CA VAL A 100 -2.39 -5.77 10.71
C VAL A 100 -3.85 -6.13 10.53
N THR A 101 -4.68 -5.68 11.46
CA THR A 101 -6.14 -5.73 11.36
C THR A 101 -6.70 -4.40 10.87
N LYS A 102 -6.05 -3.29 11.26
CA LYS A 102 -6.50 -1.94 10.94
C LYS A 102 -5.29 -1.02 10.72
N LEU A 103 -5.40 -0.12 9.74
CA LEU A 103 -4.48 1.00 9.54
C LEU A 103 -5.19 2.33 9.78
N GLY A 104 -4.45 3.29 10.33
CA GLY A 104 -4.86 4.68 10.51
C GLY A 104 -3.85 5.63 9.88
N LEU A 105 -4.34 6.74 9.34
CA LEU A 105 -3.53 7.87 8.88
C LEU A 105 -3.98 9.12 9.61
N LEU A 106 -3.02 9.91 10.11
CA LEU A 106 -3.26 11.14 10.85
C LEU A 106 -2.28 12.20 10.38
N TYR A 107 -2.80 13.35 9.96
CA TYR A 107 -1.95 14.48 9.57
C TYR A 107 -1.71 15.41 10.77
N ASP A 108 -0.45 15.76 10.98
CA ASP A 108 0.00 16.75 11.97
C ASP A 108 0.41 18.03 11.21
N PRO A 109 -0.43 19.07 11.16
CA PRO A 109 -0.16 20.28 10.42
C PRO A 109 0.96 21.12 11.04
N ASP A 110 1.19 21.03 12.36
CA ASP A 110 2.23 21.80 13.04
C ASP A 110 3.64 21.31 12.67
N ARG A 111 3.77 20.02 12.40
CA ARG A 111 5.04 19.37 12.02
C ARG A 111 5.17 19.07 10.56
N ASP A 112 4.08 19.18 9.81
CA ASP A 112 3.97 18.74 8.42
C ASP A 112 4.37 17.26 8.24
N LEU A 113 3.83 16.42 9.10
CA LEU A 113 4.09 14.98 9.10
C LEU A 113 2.78 14.20 9.09
N ILE A 114 2.83 13.02 8.49
CA ILE A 114 1.72 12.07 8.46
C ILE A 114 2.10 10.88 9.34
N ALA A 115 1.29 10.62 10.36
CA ALA A 115 1.43 9.43 11.18
C ALA A 115 0.72 8.25 10.51
N VAL A 116 1.43 7.16 10.33
CA VAL A 116 0.89 5.86 9.95
C VAL A 116 0.78 5.03 11.22
N GLU A 117 -0.43 4.59 11.54
CA GLU A 117 -0.73 3.78 12.71
C GLU A 117 -1.18 2.39 12.28
N ALA A 118 -0.57 1.36 12.86
CA ALA A 118 -0.93 -0.03 12.65
C ALA A 118 -1.46 -0.66 13.93
N TYR A 119 -2.54 -1.41 13.79
CA TYR A 119 -3.21 -2.13 14.87
C TYR A 119 -3.17 -3.63 14.53
N ASP A 120 -2.83 -4.45 15.51
CA ASP A 120 -2.98 -5.90 15.45
C ASP A 120 -4.29 -6.34 16.15
N ALA A 121 -4.56 -7.65 16.18
CA ALA A 121 -5.77 -8.18 16.78
C ALA A 121 -5.88 -7.92 18.31
N GLU A 122 -4.75 -7.65 18.96
CA GLU A 122 -4.70 -7.38 20.40
C GLU A 122 -4.98 -5.90 20.72
N SER A 123 -4.90 -5.01 19.72
CA SER A 123 -5.00 -3.56 19.91
C SER A 123 -6.19 -2.89 19.22
N GLU A 124 -7.22 -3.64 18.81
CA GLU A 124 -8.36 -3.05 18.06
C GLU A 124 -9.10 -1.94 18.81
N GLU A 125 -9.21 -2.02 20.13
CA GLU A 125 -9.84 -1.01 21.01
C GLU A 125 -8.83 -0.20 21.82
N GLU A 126 -7.54 -0.49 21.67
CA GLU A 126 -6.42 0.09 22.42
C GLU A 126 -5.62 1.10 21.58
N PRO A 127 -4.57 1.69 22.16
CA PRO A 127 -3.63 2.48 21.37
C PRO A 127 -2.97 1.64 20.27
N PRO A 128 -2.54 2.27 19.15
CA PRO A 128 -1.94 1.53 18.06
C PRO A 128 -0.74 0.72 18.51
N THR A 129 -0.57 -0.46 17.90
CA THR A 129 0.60 -1.32 18.16
C THR A 129 1.86 -0.62 17.69
N LEU A 130 1.83 -0.02 16.51
CA LEU A 130 2.95 0.72 15.93
C LEU A 130 2.46 2.08 15.42
N ARG A 131 3.29 3.12 15.63
CA ARG A 131 3.18 4.42 14.97
C ARG A 131 4.51 4.81 14.38
N CYS A 132 4.51 5.22 13.11
CA CYS A 132 5.63 5.89 12.46
C CYS A 132 5.18 7.23 11.86
N LEU A 133 6.10 8.19 11.80
CA LEU A 133 5.89 9.50 11.19
C LEU A 133 6.58 9.54 9.84
N THR A 134 5.87 10.02 8.84
CA THR A 134 6.34 10.09 7.46
C THR A 134 6.19 11.51 6.92
N THR A 135 6.96 11.82 5.89
CA THR A 135 6.77 13.06 5.12
C THR A 135 5.72 12.87 4.05
N ARG A 136 5.23 13.99 3.49
CA ARG A 136 4.37 13.99 2.33
C ARG A 136 4.98 13.21 1.16
N ASP A 137 6.25 13.49 0.80
CA ASP A 137 6.95 12.84 -0.31
C ASP A 137 7.05 11.32 -0.11
N GLN A 138 7.29 10.88 1.14
CA GLN A 138 7.29 9.45 1.47
C GLN A 138 5.91 8.82 1.27
N MET A 139 4.82 9.54 1.57
CA MET A 139 3.48 9.03 1.36
C MET A 139 3.08 8.99 -0.11
N GLU A 140 3.48 9.98 -0.93
CA GLU A 140 3.30 9.94 -2.39
C GLU A 140 4.04 8.74 -3.00
N ALA A 141 5.30 8.56 -2.61
CA ALA A 141 6.09 7.42 -3.04
C ALA A 141 5.51 6.09 -2.59
N LEU A 142 5.01 6.00 -1.34
CA LEU A 142 4.35 4.82 -0.81
C LEU A 142 3.07 4.48 -1.59
N GLN A 143 2.25 5.49 -1.93
CA GLN A 143 1.06 5.31 -2.74
C GLN A 143 1.40 4.71 -4.10
N THR A 144 2.38 5.28 -4.80
CA THR A 144 2.83 4.82 -6.11
C THR A 144 3.34 3.38 -6.03
N ASN A 145 4.23 3.10 -5.09
CA ASN A 145 4.77 1.76 -4.85
C ASN A 145 3.65 0.74 -4.53
N THR A 146 2.69 1.13 -3.70
CA THR A 146 1.55 0.28 -3.36
C THR A 146 0.73 -0.10 -4.59
N LEU A 147 0.44 0.87 -5.46
CA LEU A 147 -0.30 0.63 -6.70
C LEU A 147 0.48 -0.29 -7.65
N GLU A 148 1.78 -0.06 -7.83
CA GLU A 148 2.64 -0.91 -8.64
C GLU A 148 2.65 -2.36 -8.13
N VAL A 149 2.83 -2.56 -6.82
CA VAL A 149 2.84 -3.89 -6.20
C VAL A 149 1.50 -4.60 -6.38
N ILE A 150 0.37 -3.90 -6.26
CA ILE A 150 -0.97 -4.46 -6.50
C ILE A 150 -1.15 -4.83 -7.97
N MET A 151 -0.72 -3.95 -8.88
CA MET A 151 -0.87 -4.13 -10.33
C MET A 151 0.06 -5.20 -10.91
N ALA A 152 1.21 -5.43 -10.30
CA ALA A 152 2.14 -6.50 -10.67
C ALA A 152 1.58 -7.92 -10.44
N GLY A 153 0.27 -8.06 -10.14
CA GLY A 153 -0.47 -9.30 -10.05
C GLY A 153 -0.60 -10.03 -11.38
N ARG A 154 -1.50 -11.04 -11.43
CA ARG A 154 -1.79 -11.74 -12.69
C ARG A 154 -2.32 -10.74 -13.71
N PRO A 155 -1.79 -10.74 -14.95
CA PRO A 155 -2.38 -9.95 -16.03
C PRO A 155 -3.85 -10.34 -16.18
N ARG A 156 -4.69 -9.36 -16.46
CA ARG A 156 -6.11 -9.61 -16.71
C ARG A 156 -6.35 -9.73 -18.23
N CYS A 157 -7.28 -10.58 -18.60
CA CYS A 157 -7.73 -10.65 -19.98
C CYS A 157 -8.33 -9.29 -20.40
N PRO A 158 -7.87 -8.68 -21.51
CA PRO A 158 -8.38 -7.39 -21.95
C PRO A 158 -9.85 -7.43 -22.39
N PHE A 159 -10.40 -8.62 -22.64
CA PHE A 159 -11.77 -8.78 -23.13
C PHE A 159 -12.79 -9.06 -22.02
N CYS A 160 -12.44 -9.91 -21.03
CA CYS A 160 -13.37 -10.33 -19.98
C CYS A 160 -12.92 -9.94 -18.56
N GLY A 161 -11.72 -9.35 -18.38
CA GLY A 161 -11.18 -8.96 -17.09
C GLY A 161 -10.75 -10.13 -16.19
N THR A 162 -10.95 -11.38 -16.60
CA THR A 162 -10.56 -12.56 -15.83
C THR A 162 -9.02 -12.62 -15.67
N PRO A 163 -8.51 -12.87 -14.44
CA PRO A 163 -7.07 -13.05 -14.24
C PRO A 163 -6.52 -14.21 -15.07
N LEU A 164 -5.47 -13.95 -15.85
CA LEU A 164 -4.82 -14.96 -16.67
C LEU A 164 -3.90 -15.84 -15.83
N SER A 165 -3.80 -17.12 -16.18
CA SER A 165 -2.83 -18.03 -15.57
C SER A 165 -1.42 -17.69 -16.03
N THR A 166 -0.48 -17.61 -15.08
CA THR A 166 0.95 -17.43 -15.39
C THR A 166 1.59 -18.70 -15.96
N GLN A 167 0.88 -19.83 -15.90
CA GLN A 167 1.36 -21.13 -16.40
C GLN A 167 0.94 -21.41 -17.85
N GLY A 168 0.48 -20.39 -18.58
CA GLY A 168 0.13 -20.53 -19.99
C GLY A 168 -1.13 -21.35 -20.28
N MET A 169 -1.92 -21.70 -19.26
CA MET A 169 -3.20 -22.36 -19.48
C MET A 169 -4.18 -21.42 -20.16
N PRO A 170 -4.80 -21.81 -21.27
CA PRO A 170 -5.82 -21.01 -21.93
C PRO A 170 -7.01 -20.81 -20.97
N HIS A 171 -7.46 -19.57 -20.83
CA HIS A 171 -8.69 -19.29 -20.09
C HIS A 171 -9.87 -19.23 -21.05
N PHE A 172 -11.02 -19.68 -20.62
CA PHE A 172 -12.26 -19.49 -21.36
C PHE A 172 -12.67 -18.02 -21.30
N CYS A 173 -12.68 -17.35 -22.45
CA CYS A 173 -13.05 -15.93 -22.56
C CYS A 173 -14.44 -15.80 -23.21
N PRO A 174 -15.54 -15.56 -22.45
CA PRO A 174 -16.88 -15.48 -23.02
C PRO A 174 -17.02 -14.50 -24.19
N PRO A 175 -16.42 -13.28 -24.15
CA PRO A 175 -16.46 -12.37 -25.28
C PRO A 175 -15.76 -12.87 -26.55
N MET A 176 -14.72 -13.69 -26.41
CA MET A 176 -13.96 -14.23 -27.55
C MET A 176 -14.51 -15.56 -28.04
N ASN A 177 -14.99 -16.41 -27.14
CA ASN A 177 -15.47 -17.77 -27.49
C ASN A 177 -16.98 -17.81 -27.75
N GLY A 178 -17.73 -16.75 -27.51
CA GLY A 178 -19.17 -16.65 -27.76
C GLY A 178 -19.57 -16.59 -29.22
N HIS A 179 -18.61 -16.60 -30.16
CA HIS A 179 -18.85 -16.55 -31.61
C HIS A 179 -18.35 -17.77 -32.40
N GLN A 180 -17.90 -18.82 -31.72
CA GLN A 180 -17.75 -20.08 -32.43
C GLN A 180 -19.15 -20.65 -32.74
N LYS A 181 -19.63 -20.41 -33.94
CA LYS A 181 -20.73 -21.20 -34.49
C LYS A 181 -20.29 -22.67 -34.44
N LEU A 182 -21.05 -23.47 -33.72
CA LEU A 182 -21.01 -24.90 -33.90
C LEU A 182 -21.40 -25.14 -35.35
N ASP A 183 -20.42 -25.42 -36.20
CA ASP A 183 -20.71 -25.95 -37.52
C ASP A 183 -21.40 -27.30 -37.30
N GLU A 184 -22.70 -27.32 -37.63
CA GLU A 184 -23.51 -28.52 -37.63
C GLU A 184 -22.87 -29.50 -38.64
N ALA A 185 -22.46 -30.67 -38.14
CA ALA A 185 -22.11 -31.83 -38.96
C ALA A 185 -23.32 -32.71 -39.16
#